data_6ccb219ab8da59c92a7f7b516c619800
#
_entry.id   6ccb219ab8da59c92a7f7b516c619800
#
_cell.length_a   1.000
_cell.length_b   1.000
_cell.length_c   1.000
_cell.angle_alpha   90.00
_cell.angle_beta   90.00
_cell.angle_gamma   90.00
#
_symmetry.space_group_name_H-M   'P 1'
#
loop_
_entity.id
_entity.type
_entity.pdbx_description
1 polymer ?
#
loop_
_entity_poly.entity_id
_entity_poly.type
_entity_poly.pdbx_seq_one_letter_code
_entity_poly.pdbx_strand_id
1 'polypeptide(L)'
;MSSRMAELVFFYGTLMTPFNRGARLRINDHLTYRGAGTIEAVLFDLGIYPAAVPATDGRVHGELYEMLHPTIVLRTLDELEGYRPGKQEHSLYTRRRTRVTVDDGREVDAWAYFYNAPLGRAERIASGDYLEHMKVR
;
A
#
# COMPACT_ATOMS: atom_id res chain seq x y z
N MET A 1 -24.72 7.00 19.63
CA MET A 1 -23.94 7.63 18.58
C MET A 1 -23.11 6.56 17.85
N SER A 2 -23.35 6.41 16.59
CA SER A 2 -22.62 5.41 15.83
C SER A 2 -21.22 5.93 15.58
N SER A 3 -20.21 5.16 15.99
CA SER A 3 -18.85 5.46 15.61
C SER A 3 -18.66 5.00 14.17
N ARG A 4 -18.31 5.91 13.30
CA ARG A 4 -17.87 5.52 11.97
C ARG A 4 -16.50 4.87 12.08
N MET A 5 -16.39 3.67 11.56
CA MET A 5 -15.07 3.06 11.41
C MET A 5 -14.30 3.85 10.36
N ALA A 6 -13.11 4.28 10.70
CA ALA A 6 -12.27 5.00 9.77
C ALA A 6 -11.92 4.09 8.59
N GLU A 7 -11.96 4.64 7.38
CA GLU A 7 -11.45 3.95 6.19
C GLU A 7 -9.97 4.23 6.08
N LEU A 8 -9.18 3.16 6.09
CA LEU A 8 -7.73 3.24 6.14
C LEU A 8 -7.11 2.68 4.86
N VAL A 9 -5.96 3.23 4.50
CA VAL A 9 -5.15 2.72 3.38
C VAL A 9 -3.71 2.57 3.84
N PHE A 10 -3.04 1.52 3.37
CA PHE A 10 -1.66 1.21 3.70
C PHE A 10 -0.78 1.40 2.48
N PHE A 11 0.28 2.20 2.61
CA PHE A 11 1.25 2.46 1.55
C PHE A 11 2.59 1.84 1.93
N TYR A 12 3.18 1.12 1.00
CA TYR A 12 4.49 0.47 1.21
C TYR A 12 5.54 0.88 0.17
N GLY A 13 5.18 1.78 -0.74
CA GLY A 13 6.03 2.20 -1.86
C GLY A 13 6.13 3.70 -2.00
N THR A 14 6.04 4.18 -3.24
CA THR A 14 6.29 5.60 -3.56
C THR A 14 5.25 6.57 -3.02
N LEU A 15 4.13 6.08 -2.48
CA LEU A 15 3.14 6.94 -1.82
C LEU A 15 3.48 7.20 -0.35
N MET A 16 4.50 6.54 0.20
CA MET A 16 4.99 6.86 1.54
C MET A 16 5.55 8.28 1.58
N THR A 17 5.48 8.89 2.77
CA THR A 17 5.84 10.30 2.97
C THR A 17 7.16 10.74 2.31
N PRO A 18 8.28 10.00 2.44
CA PRO A 18 9.56 10.45 1.88
C PRO A 18 9.56 10.60 0.36
N PHE A 19 8.66 9.94 -0.36
CA PHE A 19 8.62 10.03 -1.83
C PHE A 19 7.72 11.16 -2.33
N ASN A 20 6.90 11.75 -1.46
CA ASN A 20 6.05 12.91 -1.74
C ASN A 20 5.12 12.74 -2.96
N ARG A 21 4.78 11.51 -3.32
CA ARG A 21 3.93 11.26 -4.48
C ARG A 21 2.48 11.66 -4.23
N GLY A 22 2.05 11.54 -2.97
CA GLY A 22 0.70 11.96 -2.58
C GLY A 22 0.44 13.43 -2.84
N ALA A 23 1.45 14.29 -2.62
CA ALA A 23 1.32 15.71 -2.90
C ALA A 23 1.12 15.98 -4.39
N ARG A 24 1.85 15.25 -5.24
CA ARG A 24 1.72 15.39 -6.70
C ARG A 24 0.36 14.92 -7.20
N LEU A 25 -0.26 13.97 -6.52
CA LEU A 25 -1.59 13.46 -6.87
C LEU A 25 -2.71 14.29 -6.23
N ARG A 26 -2.35 15.28 -5.39
CA ARG A 26 -3.28 16.16 -4.68
C ARG A 26 -4.23 15.40 -3.75
N ILE A 27 -3.78 14.30 -3.17
CA ILE A 27 -4.58 13.54 -2.21
C ILE A 27 -4.14 13.73 -0.76
N ASN A 28 -3.00 14.42 -0.52
CA ASN A 28 -2.49 14.62 0.84
C ASN A 28 -3.48 15.29 1.77
N ASP A 29 -4.29 16.23 1.24
CA ASP A 29 -5.31 16.92 2.05
C ASP A 29 -6.41 15.99 2.53
N HIS A 30 -6.53 14.81 1.92
CA HIS A 30 -7.54 13.82 2.26
C HIS A 30 -6.95 12.65 3.07
N LEU A 31 -5.69 12.76 3.49
CA LEU A 31 -4.99 11.71 4.21
C LEU A 31 -4.51 12.21 5.56
N THR A 32 -4.73 11.40 6.59
CA THR A 32 -4.19 11.67 7.92
C THR A 32 -3.30 10.50 8.32
N TYR A 33 -2.02 10.77 8.60
CA TYR A 33 -1.07 9.74 8.99
C TYR A 33 -1.47 9.10 10.31
N ARG A 34 -1.47 7.77 10.35
CA ARG A 34 -1.88 6.99 11.53
C ARG A 34 -0.78 6.09 12.08
N GLY A 35 0.41 6.15 11.52
CA GLY A 35 1.54 5.41 12.05
C GLY A 35 2.14 4.45 11.05
N ALA A 36 3.27 3.87 11.44
CA ALA A 36 3.92 2.83 10.68
C ALA A 36 3.35 1.47 11.07
N GLY A 37 3.47 0.50 10.17
CA GLY A 37 3.00 -0.84 10.43
C GLY A 37 3.51 -1.83 9.41
N THR A 38 3.02 -3.06 9.52
CA THR A 38 3.39 -4.15 8.59
C THR A 38 2.16 -4.93 8.15
N ILE A 39 2.27 -5.55 6.98
CA ILE A 39 1.27 -6.51 6.49
C ILE A 39 1.94 -7.84 6.17
N GLU A 40 1.16 -8.91 6.16
CA GLU A 40 1.66 -10.23 5.76
C GLU A 40 1.72 -10.30 4.23
N ALA A 41 2.92 -10.14 3.69
CA ALA A 41 3.17 -10.14 2.26
C ALA A 41 4.66 -10.28 2.00
N VAL A 42 5.01 -10.52 0.76
CA VAL A 42 6.40 -10.46 0.29
C VAL A 42 6.53 -9.32 -0.70
N LEU A 43 7.71 -8.69 -0.71
CA LEU A 43 7.96 -7.48 -1.49
C LEU A 43 9.00 -7.77 -2.56
N PHE A 44 8.75 -7.26 -3.77
CA PHE A 44 9.65 -7.42 -4.92
C PHE A 44 9.97 -6.05 -5.53
N ASP A 45 11.16 -5.95 -6.10
CA ASP A 45 11.61 -4.74 -6.80
C ASP A 45 11.35 -4.91 -8.30
N LEU A 46 10.44 -4.10 -8.85
CA LEU A 46 10.15 -4.10 -10.29
C LEU A 46 11.01 -3.09 -11.05
N GLY A 47 11.94 -2.41 -10.35
CA GLY A 47 12.82 -1.41 -10.94
C GLY A 47 12.32 0.00 -10.69
N ILE A 48 11.13 0.34 -11.15
CA ILE A 48 10.56 1.68 -10.99
C ILE A 48 9.78 1.81 -9.69
N TYR A 49 9.10 0.73 -9.28
CA TYR A 49 8.30 0.71 -8.06
C TYR A 49 8.26 -0.72 -7.50
N PRO A 50 7.86 -0.86 -6.23
CA PRO A 50 7.79 -2.18 -5.62
C PRO A 50 6.47 -2.88 -5.90
N ALA A 51 6.48 -4.20 -5.75
CA ALA A 51 5.31 -5.04 -5.87
C ALA A 51 5.16 -5.89 -4.62
N ALA A 52 4.05 -5.77 -3.92
CA ALA A 52 3.72 -6.64 -2.80
C ALA A 52 2.77 -7.72 -3.27
N VAL A 53 3.01 -8.94 -2.80
CA VAL A 53 2.17 -10.11 -3.09
C VAL A 53 1.77 -10.74 -1.76
N PRO A 54 0.48 -11.03 -1.53
CA PRO A 54 0.07 -11.64 -0.26
C PRO A 54 0.81 -12.94 0.01
N ALA A 55 1.29 -13.09 1.24
CA ALA A 55 2.02 -14.29 1.65
C ALA A 55 2.05 -14.35 3.18
N THR A 56 2.16 -15.55 3.73
CA THR A 56 2.19 -15.72 5.18
C THR A 56 3.61 -15.77 5.75
N ASP A 57 4.63 -15.85 4.90
CA ASP A 57 6.03 -16.02 5.30
C ASP A 57 6.86 -14.74 5.19
N GLY A 58 6.22 -13.59 5.09
CA GLY A 58 6.93 -12.33 4.98
C GLY A 58 6.18 -11.19 5.64
N ARG A 59 6.89 -10.09 5.84
CA ARG A 59 6.32 -8.84 6.38
C ARG A 59 6.75 -7.68 5.50
N VAL A 60 5.79 -6.86 5.12
CA VAL A 60 6.05 -5.66 4.32
C VAL A 60 5.79 -4.44 5.19
N HIS A 61 6.79 -3.58 5.30
CA HIS A 61 6.72 -2.36 6.11
C HIS A 61 6.13 -1.21 5.32
N GLY A 62 5.34 -0.39 5.99
CA GLY A 62 4.74 0.75 5.33
C GLY A 62 4.10 1.73 6.30
N GLU A 63 3.25 2.58 5.73
CA GLU A 63 2.59 3.67 6.44
C GLU A 63 1.09 3.55 6.32
N LEU A 64 0.40 3.78 7.44
CA LEU A 64 -1.06 3.71 7.53
C LEU A 64 -1.63 5.12 7.52
N TYR A 65 -2.66 5.34 6.71
CA TYR A 65 -3.34 6.63 6.60
C TYR A 65 -4.85 6.45 6.71
N GLU A 66 -5.47 7.40 7.37
CA GLU A 66 -6.93 7.52 7.36
C GLU A 66 -7.35 8.39 6.18
N MET A 67 -8.36 7.94 5.43
CA MET A 67 -8.88 8.67 4.29
C MET A 67 -10.08 9.51 4.74
N LEU A 68 -9.99 10.84 4.57
CA LEU A 68 -11.08 11.76 4.92
C LEU A 68 -12.23 11.69 3.90
N HIS A 69 -11.89 11.44 2.64
CA HIS A 69 -12.87 11.27 1.56
C HIS A 69 -12.51 10.02 0.77
N PRO A 70 -12.87 8.82 1.30
CA PRO A 70 -12.43 7.56 0.73
C PRO A 70 -12.75 7.38 -0.76
N THR A 71 -13.93 7.81 -1.19
CA THR A 71 -14.32 7.65 -2.60
C THR A 71 -13.37 8.40 -3.53
N ILE A 72 -13.00 9.63 -3.16
CA ILE A 72 -12.08 10.44 -3.96
C ILE A 72 -10.69 9.84 -3.95
N VAL A 73 -10.18 9.50 -2.77
CA VAL A 73 -8.84 8.95 -2.61
C VAL A 73 -8.70 7.62 -3.34
N LEU A 74 -9.64 6.71 -3.15
CA LEU A 74 -9.57 5.39 -3.76
C LEU A 74 -9.69 5.46 -5.27
N ARG A 75 -10.50 6.37 -5.81
CA ARG A 75 -10.59 6.55 -7.26
C ARG A 75 -9.25 6.97 -7.85
N THR A 76 -8.59 7.94 -7.21
CA THR A 76 -7.28 8.42 -7.66
C THR A 76 -6.23 7.31 -7.57
N LEU A 77 -6.22 6.56 -6.47
CA LEU A 77 -5.28 5.46 -6.28
C LEU A 77 -5.54 4.31 -7.25
N ASP A 78 -6.81 3.97 -7.47
CA ASP A 78 -7.16 2.90 -8.42
C ASP A 78 -6.64 3.22 -9.82
N GLU A 79 -6.78 4.46 -10.27
CA GLU A 79 -6.26 4.90 -11.56
C GLU A 79 -4.74 4.80 -11.60
N LEU A 80 -4.06 5.27 -10.54
CA LEU A 80 -2.61 5.23 -10.45
C LEU A 80 -2.08 3.79 -10.50
N GLU A 81 -2.73 2.88 -9.78
CA GLU A 81 -2.27 1.50 -9.65
C GLU A 81 -2.78 0.59 -10.80
N GLY A 82 -3.54 1.15 -11.71
CA GLY A 82 -4.08 0.36 -12.82
C GLY A 82 -5.07 -0.69 -12.36
N TYR A 83 -5.84 -0.39 -11.32
CA TYR A 83 -6.87 -1.27 -10.82
C TYR A 83 -8.22 -0.91 -11.43
N ARG A 84 -8.88 -1.91 -12.01
CA ARG A 84 -10.21 -1.76 -12.60
C ARG A 84 -11.18 -2.63 -11.81
N PRO A 85 -12.01 -2.04 -10.96
CA PRO A 85 -13.01 -2.80 -10.20
C PRO A 85 -13.88 -3.64 -11.12
N GLY A 86 -14.06 -4.93 -10.77
CA GLY A 86 -14.82 -5.86 -11.60
C GLY A 86 -14.06 -6.44 -12.78
N LYS A 87 -12.85 -6.01 -13.05
CA LYS A 87 -12.02 -6.51 -14.16
C LYS A 87 -10.62 -6.86 -13.65
N GLN A 88 -10.55 -7.76 -12.69
CA GLN A 88 -9.29 -8.09 -12.02
C GLN A 88 -8.24 -8.66 -12.97
N GLU A 89 -8.64 -9.46 -13.95
CA GLU A 89 -7.69 -10.05 -14.91
C GLU A 89 -7.02 -9.00 -15.81
N HIS A 90 -7.55 -7.79 -15.85
CA HIS A 90 -6.97 -6.68 -16.63
C HIS A 90 -6.33 -5.62 -15.76
N SER A 91 -6.18 -5.89 -14.46
CA SER A 91 -5.63 -4.93 -13.51
C SER A 91 -4.18 -5.26 -13.20
N LEU A 92 -3.31 -4.23 -13.22
CA LEU A 92 -1.90 -4.40 -12.87
C LEU A 92 -1.73 -4.64 -11.37
N TYR A 93 -2.46 -3.91 -10.56
CA TYR A 93 -2.56 -4.12 -9.13
C TYR A 93 -4.01 -4.36 -8.78
N THR A 94 -4.27 -5.12 -7.72
CA THR A 94 -5.62 -5.29 -7.18
C THR A 94 -5.69 -4.65 -5.80
N ARG A 95 -6.79 -3.96 -5.53
CA ARG A 95 -7.03 -3.36 -4.23
C ARG A 95 -7.76 -4.38 -3.35
N ARG A 96 -7.19 -4.68 -2.20
CA ARG A 96 -7.74 -5.66 -1.26
C ARG A 96 -7.70 -5.14 0.15
N ARG A 97 -8.63 -5.59 0.98
CA ARG A 97 -8.54 -5.37 2.41
C ARG A 97 -7.48 -6.31 2.98
N THR A 98 -6.68 -5.78 3.88
CA THR A 98 -5.64 -6.55 4.53
C THR A 98 -5.53 -6.12 5.99
N ARG A 99 -5.00 -6.99 6.83
CA ARG A 99 -4.76 -6.68 8.23
C ARG A 99 -3.39 -6.05 8.39
N VAL A 100 -3.36 -4.88 9.00
CA VAL A 100 -2.13 -4.15 9.29
C VAL A 100 -1.83 -4.28 10.77
N THR A 101 -0.61 -4.70 11.10
CA THR A 101 -0.13 -4.67 12.48
C THR A 101 0.59 -3.34 12.68
N VAL A 102 -0.02 -2.46 13.48
CA VAL A 102 0.54 -1.14 13.77
C VAL A 102 1.68 -1.31 14.77
N ASP A 103 2.62 -0.35 14.79
CA ASP A 103 3.81 -0.45 15.64
C ASP A 103 3.50 -0.61 17.13
N ASP A 104 2.34 -0.14 17.60
CA ASP A 104 1.93 -0.33 18.99
C ASP A 104 1.33 -1.72 19.27
N GLY A 105 1.31 -2.60 18.27
CA GLY A 105 0.80 -3.97 18.42
C GLY A 105 -0.66 -4.16 18.05
N ARG A 106 -1.42 -3.08 17.82
CA ARG A 106 -2.81 -3.20 17.39
C ARG A 106 -2.91 -3.69 15.96
N GLU A 107 -3.99 -4.39 15.67
CA GLU A 107 -4.29 -4.82 14.30
C GLU A 107 -5.52 -4.07 13.79
N VAL A 108 -5.42 -3.54 12.59
CA VAL A 108 -6.52 -2.82 11.94
C VAL A 108 -6.66 -3.28 10.50
N ASP A 109 -7.86 -3.15 9.94
CA ASP A 109 -8.08 -3.45 8.53
C ASP A 109 -7.86 -2.20 7.70
N ALA A 110 -7.20 -2.38 6.56
CA ALA A 110 -6.93 -1.29 5.64
C ALA A 110 -6.96 -1.79 4.20
N TRP A 111 -7.12 -0.86 3.27
CA TRP A 111 -6.95 -1.15 1.86
C TRP A 111 -5.46 -1.13 1.50
N ALA A 112 -5.05 -2.04 0.64
CA ALA A 112 -3.70 -2.05 0.09
C ALA A 112 -3.76 -2.55 -1.35
N TYR A 113 -2.74 -2.19 -2.13
CA TYR A 113 -2.65 -2.57 -3.53
C TYR A 113 -1.61 -3.68 -3.69
N PHE A 114 -2.03 -4.81 -4.24
CA PHE A 114 -1.16 -5.97 -4.45
C PHE A 114 -0.93 -6.19 -5.93
N TYR A 115 0.30 -6.53 -6.28
CA TYR A 115 0.67 -6.76 -7.67
C TYR A 115 -0.04 -7.99 -8.23
N ASN A 116 -0.54 -7.87 -9.45
CA ASN A 116 -1.43 -8.88 -10.05
C ASN A 116 -0.93 -9.37 -11.40
N ALA A 117 0.35 -9.21 -11.68
CA ALA A 117 0.94 -9.67 -12.93
C ALA A 117 2.10 -10.62 -12.65
N PRO A 118 2.63 -11.34 -13.64
CA PRO A 118 3.78 -12.19 -13.42
C PRO A 118 4.98 -11.40 -12.92
N LEU A 119 5.66 -11.92 -11.91
CA LEU A 119 6.83 -11.25 -11.31
C LEU A 119 8.07 -11.34 -12.19
N GLY A 120 8.12 -12.30 -13.11
CA GLY A 120 9.28 -12.50 -13.95
C GLY A 120 10.54 -12.73 -13.13
N ARG A 121 11.54 -11.90 -13.36
CA ARG A 121 12.82 -11.97 -12.65
C ARG A 121 12.96 -10.91 -11.56
N ALA A 122 11.85 -10.40 -11.07
CA ALA A 122 11.88 -9.37 -10.03
C ALA A 122 12.60 -9.90 -8.79
N GLU A 123 13.49 -9.08 -8.23
CA GLU A 123 14.25 -9.42 -7.04
C GLU A 123 13.39 -9.24 -5.81
N ARG A 124 13.41 -10.24 -4.91
CA ARG A 124 12.72 -10.13 -3.63
C ARG A 124 13.48 -9.17 -2.72
N ILE A 125 12.73 -8.25 -2.11
CA ILE A 125 13.28 -7.36 -1.09
C ILE A 125 13.12 -8.07 0.25
N ALA A 126 14.19 -8.75 0.70
CA ALA A 126 14.13 -9.61 1.88
C ALA A 126 13.73 -8.87 3.16
N SER A 127 14.14 -7.61 3.30
CA SER A 127 13.77 -6.81 4.46
C SER A 127 12.27 -6.47 4.51
N GLY A 128 11.58 -6.53 3.37
CA GLY A 128 10.20 -6.09 3.27
C GLY A 128 10.03 -4.59 3.44
N ASP A 129 11.11 -3.82 3.40
CA ASP A 129 11.12 -2.38 3.64
C ASP A 129 11.67 -1.66 2.42
N TYR A 130 10.79 -1.05 1.64
CA TYR A 130 11.18 -0.38 0.40
C TYR A 130 12.05 0.84 0.65
N LEU A 131 11.79 1.60 1.73
CA LEU A 131 12.61 2.75 2.08
C LEU A 131 14.06 2.33 2.35
N GLU A 132 14.23 1.28 3.14
CA GLU A 132 15.56 0.77 3.45
C GLU A 132 16.25 0.21 2.21
N HIS A 133 15.51 -0.54 1.39
CA HIS A 133 16.02 -1.09 0.14
C HIS A 133 16.55 0.01 -0.79
N MET A 134 15.82 1.13 -0.90
CA MET A 134 16.24 2.21 -1.78
C MET A 134 17.44 3.00 -1.25
N LYS A 135 17.71 2.95 0.05
CA LYS A 135 18.88 3.63 0.63
C LYS A 135 20.18 2.93 0.30
N VAL A 136 20.15 1.63 0.05
CA VAL A 136 21.38 0.85 -0.22
C VAL A 136 21.61 0.61 -1.71
N ARG A 137 20.79 1.18 -2.57
CA ARG A 137 20.94 1.08 -4.02
C ARG A 137 21.94 2.07 -4.55
#